data_cd3fd2a7569262d0a7863d1e8a65d99c
#
_entry.id   cd3fd2a7569262d0a7863d1e8a65d99c
#
_cell.length_a   1.000
_cell.length_b   1.000
_cell.length_c   1.000
_cell.angle_alpha   90.00
_cell.angle_beta   90.00
_cell.angle_gamma   90.00
#
_symmetry.space_group_name_H-M   'P 1'
#
loop_
_entity.id
_entity.type
_entity.pdbx_description
1 polymer ?
#
loop_
_entity_poly.entity_id
_entity_poly.type
_entity_poly.pdbx_seq_one_letter_code
_entity_poly.pdbx_strand_id
1 'polypeptide(L)'
;MRYQKVVVGRGGFPATAYFEFCAWLTYIPGALGLWLRKMFWRRLFGSCGTGVVFGCNVTLRHPHRVHLGDRVVVSEGVILDARNVDSEEVIRLGNDVMLANNTMISCKQGTVHIGDDVGLGAQTIIQSTNNCPVSIGNDTIVGPRCYIVGGGSYNIDRADVLIRQQGIAADGGCVVESNVWLGAAVNVIGGVTVNSGAVVAAGAVVTRDLEPNSVSAGVPARTIKMRFAENP
;
A
#
# COMPACT_ATOMS: atom_id res chain seq x y z
N MET A 1 -5.84 -6.04 -26.67
CA MET A 1 -4.98 -4.85 -26.86
C MET A 1 -4.05 -4.67 -25.66
N ARG A 2 -2.87 -4.08 -25.83
CA ARG A 2 -1.91 -3.87 -24.72
C ARG A 2 -2.50 -3.03 -23.57
N TYR A 3 -3.30 -2.02 -23.89
CA TYR A 3 -3.98 -1.16 -22.91
C TYR A 3 -4.89 -1.96 -21.95
N GLN A 4 -5.76 -2.82 -22.48
CA GLN A 4 -6.64 -3.65 -21.66
C GLN A 4 -5.86 -4.54 -20.69
N LYS A 5 -4.73 -5.11 -21.13
CA LYS A 5 -3.89 -5.97 -20.29
C LYS A 5 -3.13 -5.20 -19.21
N VAL A 6 -2.72 -3.95 -19.49
CA VAL A 6 -1.84 -3.17 -18.59
C VAL A 6 -2.65 -2.28 -17.63
N VAL A 7 -3.79 -1.76 -18.06
CA VAL A 7 -4.55 -0.76 -17.31
C VAL A 7 -5.86 -1.33 -16.77
N VAL A 8 -6.72 -1.84 -17.66
CA VAL A 8 -8.07 -2.27 -17.28
C VAL A 8 -8.06 -3.60 -16.52
N GLY A 9 -7.24 -4.56 -16.96
CA GLY A 9 -7.11 -5.89 -16.39
C GLY A 9 -8.24 -6.85 -16.76
N ARG A 10 -9.31 -6.35 -17.42
CA ARG A 10 -10.43 -7.14 -17.94
C ARG A 10 -10.53 -6.98 -19.44
N GLY A 11 -10.84 -8.07 -20.14
CA GLY A 11 -11.06 -8.06 -21.58
C GLY A 11 -12.49 -7.65 -21.95
N GLY A 12 -12.67 -7.28 -23.25
CA GLY A 12 -13.96 -6.94 -23.80
C GLY A 12 -14.24 -5.43 -23.88
N PHE A 13 -14.99 -5.06 -24.93
CA PHE A 13 -15.34 -3.65 -25.19
C PHE A 13 -16.20 -3.03 -24.07
N PRO A 14 -17.25 -3.69 -23.55
CA PRO A 14 -18.10 -3.10 -22.50
C PRO A 14 -17.34 -2.78 -21.22
N ALA A 15 -16.43 -3.67 -20.77
CA ALA A 15 -15.62 -3.46 -19.58
C ALA A 15 -14.66 -2.29 -19.77
N THR A 16 -14.05 -2.19 -20.94
CA THR A 16 -13.16 -1.07 -21.28
C THR A 16 -13.91 0.25 -21.34
N ALA A 17 -15.06 0.29 -22.01
CA ALA A 17 -15.87 1.50 -22.12
C ALA A 17 -16.35 2.01 -20.74
N TYR A 18 -16.76 1.09 -19.87
CA TYR A 18 -17.14 1.44 -18.50
C TYR A 18 -15.95 1.95 -17.68
N PHE A 19 -14.79 1.32 -17.82
CA PHE A 19 -13.57 1.78 -17.17
C PHE A 19 -13.19 3.21 -17.63
N GLU A 20 -13.22 3.48 -18.94
CA GLU A 20 -12.92 4.80 -19.50
C GLU A 20 -13.89 5.88 -19.00
N PHE A 21 -15.18 5.56 -18.99
CA PHE A 21 -16.18 6.45 -18.41
C PHE A 21 -15.86 6.78 -16.94
N CYS A 22 -15.55 5.77 -16.13
CA CYS A 22 -15.16 5.96 -14.74
C CYS A 22 -13.84 6.73 -14.61
N ALA A 23 -12.85 6.46 -15.45
CA ALA A 23 -11.58 7.18 -15.46
C ALA A 23 -11.77 8.66 -15.77
N TRP A 24 -12.69 9.01 -16.67
CA TRP A 24 -13.05 10.40 -16.94
C TRP A 24 -13.65 11.11 -15.71
N LEU A 25 -14.45 10.41 -14.89
CA LEU A 25 -15.03 10.97 -13.65
C LEU A 25 -13.98 11.39 -12.61
N THR A 26 -12.74 10.90 -12.71
CA THR A 26 -11.68 11.29 -11.75
C THR A 26 -11.35 12.78 -11.81
N TYR A 27 -11.58 13.43 -12.94
CA TYR A 27 -11.26 14.85 -13.15
C TYR A 27 -12.38 15.81 -12.71
N ILE A 28 -13.56 15.32 -12.33
CA ILE A 28 -14.65 16.15 -11.88
C ILE A 28 -14.44 16.52 -10.41
N PRO A 29 -14.17 17.81 -10.08
CA PRO A 29 -13.91 18.23 -8.71
C PRO A 29 -15.19 18.39 -7.88
N GLY A 30 -15.02 18.62 -6.59
CA GLY A 30 -16.07 19.02 -5.66
C GLY A 30 -17.12 17.94 -5.37
N ALA A 31 -18.22 18.35 -4.78
CA ALA A 31 -19.29 17.47 -4.31
C ALA A 31 -19.92 16.62 -5.42
N LEU A 32 -20.08 17.20 -6.62
CA LEU A 32 -20.61 16.49 -7.78
C LEU A 32 -19.68 15.33 -8.17
N GLY A 33 -18.38 15.58 -8.24
CA GLY A 33 -17.40 14.55 -8.56
C GLY A 33 -17.36 13.44 -7.50
N LEU A 34 -17.40 13.79 -6.21
CA LEU A 34 -17.49 12.83 -5.12
C LEU A 34 -18.73 11.94 -5.25
N TRP A 35 -19.88 12.52 -5.51
CA TRP A 35 -21.15 11.78 -5.66
C TRP A 35 -21.12 10.86 -6.87
N LEU A 36 -20.64 11.33 -8.03
CA LEU A 36 -20.54 10.51 -9.24
C LEU A 36 -19.60 9.33 -9.04
N ARG A 37 -18.40 9.55 -8.48
CA ARG A 37 -17.46 8.47 -8.19
C ARG A 37 -18.05 7.46 -7.20
N LYS A 38 -18.69 7.92 -6.12
CA LYS A 38 -19.38 7.05 -5.17
C LYS A 38 -20.44 6.15 -5.83
N MET A 39 -21.15 6.68 -6.83
CA MET A 39 -22.19 5.94 -7.55
C MET A 39 -21.62 4.93 -8.54
N PHE A 40 -20.64 5.33 -9.36
CA PHE A 40 -20.20 4.52 -10.50
C PHE A 40 -18.97 3.67 -10.17
N TRP A 41 -18.04 4.12 -9.37
CA TRP A 41 -16.78 3.44 -9.17
C TRP A 41 -16.87 2.12 -8.41
N ARG A 42 -17.88 1.96 -7.56
CA ARG A 42 -18.07 0.71 -6.77
C ARG A 42 -18.02 -0.56 -7.63
N ARG A 43 -18.52 -0.50 -8.87
CA ARG A 43 -18.54 -1.64 -9.80
C ARG A 43 -17.20 -1.95 -10.45
N LEU A 44 -16.21 -1.07 -10.32
CA LEU A 44 -14.86 -1.31 -10.81
C LEU A 44 -14.11 -2.29 -9.93
N PHE A 45 -14.34 -2.25 -8.61
CA PHE A 45 -13.61 -2.99 -7.61
C PHE A 45 -14.08 -4.45 -7.52
N GLY A 46 -13.21 -5.32 -6.96
CA GLY A 46 -13.57 -6.70 -6.62
C GLY A 46 -14.66 -6.73 -5.54
N SER A 47 -14.48 -5.92 -4.51
CA SER A 47 -15.50 -5.57 -3.53
C SER A 47 -15.35 -4.12 -3.09
N CYS A 48 -16.45 -3.48 -2.71
CA CYS A 48 -16.45 -2.12 -2.20
C CYS A 48 -17.54 -1.97 -1.15
N GLY A 49 -17.12 -1.76 0.08
CA GLY A 49 -17.98 -1.59 1.23
C GLY A 49 -18.86 -0.33 1.19
N THR A 50 -19.53 -0.06 2.27
CA THR A 50 -20.41 1.10 2.43
C THR A 50 -19.61 2.32 2.89
N GLY A 51 -20.08 3.53 2.56
CA GLY A 51 -19.44 4.76 3.04
C GLY A 51 -18.08 5.10 2.41
N VAL A 52 -17.63 4.36 1.39
CA VAL A 52 -16.36 4.63 0.70
C VAL A 52 -16.42 5.97 -0.04
N VAL A 53 -15.35 6.76 0.09
CA VAL A 53 -15.20 8.07 -0.55
C VAL A 53 -13.99 8.06 -1.47
N PHE A 54 -14.14 8.61 -2.68
CA PHE A 54 -13.06 8.70 -3.67
C PHE A 54 -12.78 10.17 -4.03
N GLY A 55 -11.57 10.65 -3.74
CA GLY A 55 -11.07 11.96 -4.17
C GLY A 55 -10.89 12.07 -5.69
N CYS A 56 -10.54 13.24 -6.19
CA CYS A 56 -10.23 13.44 -7.61
C CYS A 56 -8.79 13.00 -7.95
N ASN A 57 -8.49 12.89 -9.25
CA ASN A 57 -7.17 12.49 -9.78
C ASN A 57 -6.66 11.12 -9.27
N VAL A 58 -7.54 10.24 -8.81
CA VAL A 58 -7.18 8.88 -8.40
C VAL A 58 -6.89 8.04 -9.64
N THR A 59 -5.77 7.31 -9.63
CA THR A 59 -5.36 6.41 -10.70
C THR A 59 -5.60 4.96 -10.29
N LEU A 60 -6.33 4.24 -11.14
CA LEU A 60 -6.65 2.82 -10.92
C LEU A 60 -6.03 1.96 -12.02
N ARG A 61 -5.41 0.84 -11.64
CA ARG A 61 -5.00 -0.23 -12.56
C ARG A 61 -5.46 -1.56 -12.01
N HIS A 62 -6.14 -2.34 -12.85
CA HIS A 62 -6.77 -3.62 -12.47
C HIS A 62 -7.68 -3.49 -11.22
N PRO A 63 -8.59 -2.50 -11.16
CA PRO A 63 -9.36 -2.21 -9.95
C PRO A 63 -10.21 -3.40 -9.48
N HIS A 64 -10.56 -4.32 -10.33
CA HIS A 64 -11.32 -5.52 -9.97
C HIS A 64 -10.56 -6.47 -9.02
N ARG A 65 -9.27 -6.24 -8.80
CA ARG A 65 -8.41 -6.96 -7.84
C ARG A 65 -8.13 -6.15 -6.59
N VAL A 66 -8.84 -5.04 -6.44
CA VAL A 66 -8.80 -4.21 -5.22
C VAL A 66 -10.09 -4.43 -4.45
N HIS A 67 -9.97 -4.74 -3.19
CA HIS A 67 -11.06 -5.00 -2.27
C HIS A 67 -11.04 -3.94 -1.17
N LEU A 68 -12.13 -3.22 -1.02
CA LEU A 68 -12.29 -2.12 -0.06
C LEU A 68 -13.35 -2.49 0.98
N GLY A 69 -13.01 -2.33 2.24
CA GLY A 69 -13.94 -2.42 3.36
C GLY A 69 -14.88 -1.21 3.45
N ASP A 70 -15.53 -1.08 4.58
CA ASP A 70 -16.44 0.03 4.86
C ASP A 70 -15.69 1.31 5.23
N ARG A 71 -16.26 2.46 4.91
CA ARG A 71 -15.79 3.81 5.31
C ARG A 71 -14.34 4.12 4.89
N VAL A 72 -13.84 3.46 3.85
CA VAL A 72 -12.51 3.74 3.30
C VAL A 72 -12.49 5.12 2.63
N VAL A 73 -11.48 5.91 2.93
CA VAL A 73 -11.24 7.22 2.30
C VAL A 73 -10.03 7.12 1.38
N VAL A 74 -10.27 7.28 0.09
CA VAL A 74 -9.23 7.37 -0.95
C VAL A 74 -9.12 8.83 -1.35
N SER A 75 -8.11 9.54 -0.83
CA SER A 75 -7.93 10.98 -1.07
C SER A 75 -7.45 11.29 -2.50
N GLU A 76 -7.20 12.56 -2.78
CA GLU A 76 -6.81 13.03 -4.10
C GLU A 76 -5.43 12.51 -4.51
N GLY A 77 -5.30 12.16 -5.79
CA GLY A 77 -4.03 11.74 -6.38
C GLY A 77 -3.55 10.35 -5.94
N VAL A 78 -4.34 9.59 -5.20
CA VAL A 78 -4.00 8.22 -4.79
C VAL A 78 -3.85 7.32 -6.01
N ILE A 79 -2.88 6.40 -5.97
CA ILE A 79 -2.63 5.41 -7.01
C ILE A 79 -2.85 4.00 -6.41
N LEU A 80 -3.79 3.25 -6.98
CA LEU A 80 -4.02 1.84 -6.68
C LEU A 80 -3.68 1.00 -7.91
N ASP A 81 -2.53 0.33 -7.87
CA ASP A 81 -2.00 -0.47 -8.97
C ASP A 81 -1.94 -1.95 -8.60
N ALA A 82 -2.96 -2.70 -8.98
CA ALA A 82 -3.15 -4.12 -8.65
C ALA A 82 -2.85 -5.04 -9.85
N ARG A 83 -1.74 -4.81 -10.56
CA ARG A 83 -1.38 -5.55 -11.80
C ARG A 83 -0.85 -6.96 -11.58
N ASN A 84 -0.81 -7.47 -10.36
CA ASN A 84 -0.52 -8.89 -10.16
C ASN A 84 -1.63 -9.74 -10.80
N VAL A 85 -1.26 -10.64 -11.72
CA VAL A 85 -2.21 -11.49 -12.43
C VAL A 85 -2.41 -12.86 -11.76
N ASP A 86 -1.58 -13.16 -10.78
CA ASP A 86 -1.55 -14.46 -10.11
C ASP A 86 -2.49 -14.52 -8.89
N SER A 87 -3.13 -13.39 -8.54
CA SER A 87 -4.10 -13.29 -7.44
C SER A 87 -5.33 -12.49 -7.85
N GLU A 88 -6.49 -12.93 -7.38
CA GLU A 88 -7.76 -12.19 -7.53
C GLU A 88 -7.91 -11.09 -6.48
N GLU A 89 -7.28 -11.21 -5.33
CA GLU A 89 -7.21 -10.21 -4.27
C GLU A 89 -5.77 -9.71 -4.13
N VAL A 90 -5.46 -8.63 -4.81
CA VAL A 90 -4.10 -8.08 -4.88
C VAL A 90 -3.90 -6.96 -3.85
N ILE A 91 -4.89 -6.09 -3.73
CA ILE A 91 -4.92 -5.03 -2.71
C ILE A 91 -6.20 -5.21 -1.90
N ARG A 92 -6.04 -5.40 -0.59
CA ARG A 92 -7.14 -5.44 0.35
C ARG A 92 -6.98 -4.34 1.39
N LEU A 93 -8.01 -3.52 1.54
CA LEU A 93 -8.13 -2.52 2.60
C LEU A 93 -9.29 -2.92 3.51
N GLY A 94 -9.05 -2.93 4.81
CA GLY A 94 -10.06 -3.15 5.84
C GLY A 94 -11.04 -1.98 5.96
N ASN A 95 -11.73 -1.92 7.09
CA ASN A 95 -12.67 -0.85 7.39
C ASN A 95 -11.93 0.37 7.95
N ASP A 96 -12.52 1.56 7.81
CA ASP A 96 -12.01 2.81 8.37
C ASP A 96 -10.56 3.13 7.97
N VAL A 97 -10.15 2.70 6.76
CA VAL A 97 -8.82 2.97 6.23
C VAL A 97 -8.79 4.33 5.51
N MET A 98 -7.82 5.17 5.85
CA MET A 98 -7.59 6.44 5.18
C MET A 98 -6.28 6.43 4.38
N LEU A 99 -6.38 6.62 3.07
CA LEU A 99 -5.25 6.88 2.18
C LEU A 99 -5.18 8.39 1.93
N ALA A 100 -4.22 9.07 2.54
CA ALA A 100 -4.05 10.51 2.32
C ALA A 100 -3.51 10.81 0.91
N ASN A 101 -3.46 12.10 0.56
CA ASN A 101 -3.17 12.58 -0.78
C ASN A 101 -1.85 12.02 -1.35
N ASN A 102 -1.90 11.60 -2.63
CA ASN A 102 -0.76 11.07 -3.37
C ASN A 102 -0.13 9.80 -2.76
N THR A 103 -0.86 9.07 -1.92
CA THR A 103 -0.45 7.74 -1.49
C THR A 103 -0.46 6.78 -2.68
N MET A 104 0.55 5.91 -2.76
CA MET A 104 0.66 4.90 -3.81
C MET A 104 0.73 3.49 -3.22
N ILE A 105 -0.15 2.60 -3.67
CA ILE A 105 -0.06 1.16 -3.43
C ILE A 105 0.18 0.49 -4.78
N SER A 106 1.31 -0.19 -4.94
CA SER A 106 1.72 -0.79 -6.22
C SER A 106 2.11 -2.26 -6.05
N CYS A 107 1.35 -3.14 -6.69
CA CYS A 107 1.55 -4.58 -6.67
C CYS A 107 1.72 -5.11 -8.09
N LYS A 108 2.95 -5.48 -8.49
CA LYS A 108 3.20 -6.08 -9.81
C LYS A 108 3.11 -7.61 -9.77
N GLN A 109 3.70 -8.22 -8.78
CA GLN A 109 3.76 -9.67 -8.57
C GLN A 109 3.75 -9.97 -7.07
N GLY A 110 2.94 -9.27 -6.32
CA GLY A 110 2.78 -9.43 -4.89
C GLY A 110 1.43 -8.94 -4.45
N THR A 111 1.19 -8.87 -3.16
CA THR A 111 -0.08 -8.45 -2.56
C THR A 111 0.15 -7.44 -1.45
N VAL A 112 -0.83 -6.58 -1.21
CA VAL A 112 -0.84 -5.64 -0.08
C VAL A 112 -2.14 -5.81 0.68
N HIS A 113 -2.05 -6.14 1.96
CA HIS A 113 -3.18 -6.26 2.87
C HIS A 113 -3.04 -5.25 3.99
N ILE A 114 -4.06 -4.42 4.18
CA ILE A 114 -4.14 -3.39 5.22
C ILE A 114 -5.35 -3.69 6.07
N GLY A 115 -5.15 -3.75 7.38
CA GLY A 115 -6.19 -4.02 8.37
C GLY A 115 -7.17 -2.86 8.56
N ASP A 116 -7.95 -2.94 9.62
CA ASP A 116 -8.93 -1.93 10.01
C ASP A 116 -8.28 -0.75 10.75
N ASP A 117 -8.91 0.42 10.71
CA ASP A 117 -8.49 1.62 11.45
C ASP A 117 -7.05 2.07 11.13
N VAL A 118 -6.63 1.98 9.87
CA VAL A 118 -5.28 2.34 9.42
C VAL A 118 -5.26 3.68 8.70
N GLY A 119 -4.38 4.58 9.16
CA GLY A 119 -4.11 5.85 8.48
C GLY A 119 -2.78 5.86 7.74
N LEU A 120 -2.81 6.04 6.41
CA LEU A 120 -1.61 6.26 5.61
C LEU A 120 -1.42 7.75 5.31
N GLY A 121 -0.35 8.33 5.80
CA GLY A 121 0.01 9.73 5.57
C GLY A 121 0.33 10.03 4.11
N ALA A 122 0.22 11.31 3.74
CA ALA A 122 0.39 11.77 2.36
C ALA A 122 1.73 11.35 1.76
N GLN A 123 1.72 11.03 0.45
CA GLN A 123 2.90 10.62 -0.31
C GLN A 123 3.58 9.33 0.19
N THR A 124 2.88 8.54 1.00
CA THR A 124 3.38 7.20 1.39
C THR A 124 3.33 6.26 0.21
N ILE A 125 4.36 5.45 0.05
CA ILE A 125 4.47 4.43 -1.00
C ILE A 125 4.53 3.06 -0.34
N ILE A 126 3.60 2.17 -0.74
CA ILE A 126 3.63 0.76 -0.41
C ILE A 126 3.85 -0.01 -1.70
N GLN A 127 4.89 -0.82 -1.74
CA GLN A 127 5.22 -1.60 -2.93
C GLN A 127 5.38 -3.08 -2.58
N SER A 128 4.74 -3.94 -3.37
CA SER A 128 4.90 -5.39 -3.27
C SER A 128 5.21 -5.95 -4.65
N THR A 129 6.28 -6.71 -4.75
CA THR A 129 6.77 -7.32 -6.00
C THR A 129 7.42 -8.67 -5.72
N ASN A 130 7.64 -9.46 -6.77
CA ASN A 130 8.36 -10.74 -6.70
C ASN A 130 7.79 -11.71 -5.65
N ASN A 131 6.47 -11.80 -5.54
CA ASN A 131 5.74 -12.62 -4.57
C ASN A 131 6.10 -12.34 -3.08
N CYS A 132 6.59 -11.15 -2.79
CA CYS A 132 6.91 -10.69 -1.44
C CYS A 132 5.78 -9.77 -0.93
N PRO A 133 4.83 -10.30 -0.14
CA PRO A 133 3.66 -9.54 0.29
C PRO A 133 4.03 -8.43 1.28
N VAL A 134 3.17 -7.42 1.36
CA VAL A 134 3.21 -6.42 2.43
C VAL A 134 1.91 -6.49 3.21
N SER A 135 2.02 -6.58 4.53
CA SER A 135 0.86 -6.53 5.42
C SER A 135 1.02 -5.41 6.46
N ILE A 136 -0.08 -4.71 6.72
CA ILE A 136 -0.17 -3.69 7.78
C ILE A 136 -1.37 -4.07 8.65
N GLY A 137 -1.12 -4.29 9.93
CA GLY A 137 -2.12 -4.65 10.93
C GLY A 137 -3.02 -3.47 11.32
N ASN A 138 -4.04 -3.80 12.10
CA ASN A 138 -5.06 -2.84 12.55
C ASN A 138 -4.48 -1.72 13.41
N ASP A 139 -5.21 -0.62 13.56
CA ASP A 139 -4.89 0.49 14.46
C ASP A 139 -3.49 1.10 14.23
N THR A 140 -3.02 1.04 12.98
CA THR A 140 -1.65 1.48 12.64
C THR A 140 -1.66 2.87 12.02
N ILE A 141 -0.74 3.72 12.49
CA ILE A 141 -0.54 5.08 11.99
C ILE A 141 0.75 5.15 11.20
N VAL A 142 0.65 5.44 9.91
CA VAL A 142 1.81 5.64 9.03
C VAL A 142 1.93 7.12 8.69
N GLY A 143 3.04 7.73 9.11
CA GLY A 143 3.35 9.13 8.81
C GLY A 143 3.51 9.40 7.32
N PRO A 144 3.56 10.69 6.91
CA PRO A 144 3.71 11.04 5.50
C PRO A 144 5.10 10.63 4.97
N ARG A 145 5.15 10.38 3.64
CA ARG A 145 6.37 10.05 2.91
C ARG A 145 7.08 8.77 3.39
N CYS A 146 6.37 7.85 4.01
CA CYS A 146 6.93 6.54 4.32
C CYS A 146 7.08 5.68 3.06
N TYR A 147 8.06 4.78 3.08
CA TYR A 147 8.26 3.77 2.06
C TYR A 147 8.29 2.39 2.70
N ILE A 148 7.33 1.54 2.33
CA ILE A 148 7.19 0.19 2.86
C ILE A 148 7.25 -0.77 1.67
N VAL A 149 8.22 -1.67 1.65
CA VAL A 149 8.47 -2.51 0.46
C VAL A 149 8.66 -3.98 0.80
N GLY A 150 8.05 -4.83 -0.01
CA GLY A 150 8.35 -6.25 -0.10
C GLY A 150 8.90 -6.58 -1.49
N GLY A 151 10.05 -7.29 -1.57
CA GLY A 151 10.66 -7.73 -2.82
C GLY A 151 11.39 -6.62 -3.58
N GLY A 152 11.96 -5.64 -2.90
CA GLY A 152 12.65 -4.50 -3.50
C GLY A 152 14.15 -4.68 -3.75
N SER A 153 14.74 -5.75 -3.25
CA SER A 153 16.19 -5.96 -3.31
C SER A 153 16.63 -6.75 -4.54
N TYR A 154 17.71 -6.34 -5.17
CA TYR A 154 18.36 -7.10 -6.24
C TYR A 154 19.48 -7.97 -5.67
N ASN A 155 19.72 -9.14 -6.29
CA ASN A 155 20.93 -9.90 -6.03
C ASN A 155 22.14 -9.11 -6.52
N ILE A 156 23.22 -9.07 -5.71
CA ILE A 156 24.42 -8.26 -5.97
C ILE A 156 25.72 -9.03 -5.70
N ASP A 157 25.64 -10.35 -5.55
CA ASP A 157 26.73 -11.22 -5.14
C ASP A 157 27.65 -11.67 -6.27
N ARG A 158 27.31 -11.35 -7.53
CA ARG A 158 28.09 -11.68 -8.71
C ARG A 158 28.68 -10.45 -9.39
N ALA A 159 30.01 -10.35 -9.41
CA ALA A 159 30.73 -9.23 -10.06
C ALA A 159 30.82 -9.35 -11.59
N ASP A 160 30.63 -10.55 -12.13
CA ASP A 160 30.73 -10.88 -13.56
C ASP A 160 29.42 -10.65 -14.33
N VAL A 161 28.32 -10.34 -13.62
CA VAL A 161 26.99 -10.15 -14.18
C VAL A 161 26.42 -8.79 -13.76
N LEU A 162 25.80 -8.08 -14.70
CA LEU A 162 25.14 -6.81 -14.40
C LEU A 162 24.05 -7.00 -13.33
N ILE A 163 23.94 -6.11 -12.35
CA ILE A 163 22.96 -6.17 -11.26
C ILE A 163 21.55 -6.46 -11.79
N ARG A 164 21.11 -5.76 -12.85
CA ARG A 164 19.77 -5.94 -13.45
C ARG A 164 19.51 -7.36 -14.02
N GLN A 165 20.56 -8.15 -14.20
CA GLN A 165 20.50 -9.51 -14.75
C GLN A 165 20.60 -10.58 -13.65
N GLN A 166 20.96 -10.20 -12.42
CA GLN A 166 21.09 -11.14 -11.30
C GLN A 166 19.74 -11.52 -10.68
N GLY A 167 18.67 -10.79 -11.06
CA GLY A 167 17.32 -11.02 -10.54
C GLY A 167 17.07 -10.30 -9.22
N ILE A 168 15.85 -10.45 -8.73
CA ILE A 168 15.37 -9.86 -7.48
C ILE A 168 15.48 -10.89 -6.38
N ALA A 169 16.04 -10.50 -5.24
CA ALA A 169 16.09 -11.35 -4.05
C ALA A 169 14.67 -11.51 -3.47
N ALA A 170 14.30 -12.75 -3.16
CA ALA A 170 13.07 -13.03 -2.41
C ALA A 170 13.35 -12.74 -0.94
N ASP A 171 12.78 -11.67 -0.40
CA ASP A 171 12.96 -11.26 0.99
C ASP A 171 11.82 -11.73 1.92
N GLY A 172 10.82 -12.41 1.38
CA GLY A 172 9.66 -12.90 2.14
C GLY A 172 8.56 -11.86 2.37
N GLY A 173 8.80 -10.61 2.01
CA GLY A 173 7.84 -9.53 2.19
C GLY A 173 8.12 -8.65 3.42
N CYS A 174 7.14 -7.84 3.80
CA CYS A 174 7.25 -6.92 4.92
C CYS A 174 5.98 -6.98 5.77
N VAL A 175 6.15 -7.05 7.09
CA VAL A 175 5.04 -7.08 8.04
C VAL A 175 5.15 -5.88 8.98
N VAL A 176 4.11 -5.07 9.01
CA VAL A 176 3.87 -4.10 10.07
C VAL A 176 2.67 -4.61 10.85
N GLU A 177 2.88 -5.01 12.11
CA GLU A 177 1.79 -5.54 12.93
C GLU A 177 0.83 -4.44 13.41
N SER A 178 -0.10 -4.80 14.30
CA SER A 178 -1.13 -3.88 14.80
C SER A 178 -0.60 -2.86 15.82
N ASN A 179 -1.28 -1.72 15.93
CA ASN A 179 -0.98 -0.66 16.90
C ASN A 179 0.45 -0.11 16.77
N VAL A 180 0.96 -0.02 15.53
CA VAL A 180 2.28 0.52 15.21
C VAL A 180 2.17 2.00 14.83
N TRP A 181 3.16 2.79 15.22
CA TRP A 181 3.31 4.15 14.76
C TRP A 181 4.63 4.33 14.00
N LEU A 182 4.54 4.52 12.69
CA LEU A 182 5.66 4.94 11.85
C LEU A 182 5.65 6.47 11.73
N GLY A 183 6.71 7.13 12.18
CA GLY A 183 6.91 8.57 11.99
C GLY A 183 7.07 8.93 10.51
N ALA A 184 7.13 10.24 10.20
CA ALA A 184 7.29 10.70 8.81
C ALA A 184 8.59 10.19 8.17
N ALA A 185 8.54 9.88 6.88
CA ALA A 185 9.70 9.44 6.07
C ALA A 185 10.42 8.18 6.61
N VAL A 186 9.72 7.31 7.33
CA VAL A 186 10.24 6.01 7.72
C VAL A 186 10.30 5.10 6.50
N ASN A 187 11.42 4.37 6.36
CA ASN A 187 11.59 3.35 5.32
C ASN A 187 11.64 1.97 5.99
N VAL A 188 10.74 1.07 5.59
CA VAL A 188 10.73 -0.33 6.03
C VAL A 188 11.05 -1.18 4.82
N ILE A 189 12.20 -1.88 4.85
CA ILE A 189 12.65 -2.72 3.73
C ILE A 189 12.07 -4.13 3.83
N GLY A 190 12.18 -4.91 2.75
CA GLY A 190 11.71 -6.30 2.71
C GLY A 190 12.46 -7.22 3.69
N GLY A 191 11.80 -8.30 4.08
CA GLY A 191 12.30 -9.27 5.06
C GLY A 191 12.19 -8.81 6.51
N VAL A 192 11.42 -7.75 6.79
CA VAL A 192 11.35 -7.14 8.13
C VAL A 192 9.95 -7.24 8.72
N THR A 193 9.90 -7.51 10.03
CA THR A 193 8.71 -7.40 10.86
C THR A 193 8.84 -6.24 11.86
N VAL A 194 7.91 -5.30 11.78
CA VAL A 194 7.71 -4.28 12.82
C VAL A 194 6.61 -4.78 13.74
N ASN A 195 7.01 -5.30 14.91
CA ASN A 195 6.08 -5.96 15.82
C ASN A 195 5.11 -4.99 16.52
N SER A 196 4.03 -5.56 17.04
CA SER A 196 2.90 -4.83 17.62
C SER A 196 3.31 -3.81 18.67
N GLY A 197 2.67 -2.65 18.63
CA GLY A 197 2.92 -1.57 19.57
C GLY A 197 4.24 -0.83 19.37
N ALA A 198 5.03 -1.17 18.36
CA ALA A 198 6.28 -0.47 18.09
C ALA A 198 6.06 0.96 17.60
N VAL A 199 7.02 1.84 17.95
CA VAL A 199 7.08 3.22 17.47
C VAL A 199 8.40 3.43 16.75
N VAL A 200 8.34 3.93 15.52
CA VAL A 200 9.53 4.21 14.72
C VAL A 200 9.63 5.71 14.47
N ALA A 201 10.73 6.31 14.93
CA ALA A 201 10.94 7.75 14.80
C ALA A 201 11.09 8.19 13.33
N ALA A 202 10.73 9.44 13.07
CA ALA A 202 10.80 10.01 11.72
C ALA A 202 12.20 9.87 11.08
N GLY A 203 12.23 9.56 9.78
CA GLY A 203 13.45 9.39 9.00
C GLY A 203 14.23 8.11 9.27
N ALA A 204 13.74 7.21 10.09
CA ALA A 204 14.43 5.95 10.37
C ALA A 204 14.36 4.97 9.18
N VAL A 205 15.39 4.12 9.05
CA VAL A 205 15.42 3.03 8.07
C VAL A 205 15.46 1.69 8.80
N VAL A 206 14.35 0.97 8.75
CA VAL A 206 14.17 -0.32 9.42
C VAL A 206 14.72 -1.43 8.53
N THR A 207 15.83 -2.04 8.95
CA THR A 207 16.57 -3.07 8.21
C THR A 207 16.60 -4.42 8.92
N ARG A 208 15.89 -4.55 10.02
CA ARG A 208 15.73 -5.76 10.82
C ARG A 208 14.46 -5.66 11.65
N ASP A 209 14.00 -6.78 12.15
CA ASP A 209 12.82 -6.82 13.01
C ASP A 209 12.97 -5.90 14.21
N LEU A 210 11.86 -5.27 14.57
CA LEU A 210 11.75 -4.44 15.78
C LEU A 210 10.87 -5.17 16.78
N GLU A 211 11.31 -5.16 18.06
CA GLU A 211 10.59 -5.84 19.13
C GLU A 211 9.23 -5.18 19.43
N PRO A 212 8.27 -5.95 19.97
CA PRO A 212 6.99 -5.40 20.40
C PRO A 212 7.18 -4.26 21.40
N ASN A 213 6.37 -3.22 21.28
CA ASN A 213 6.40 -2.05 22.18
C ASN A 213 7.74 -1.32 22.23
N SER A 214 8.64 -1.53 21.29
CA SER A 214 9.90 -0.79 21.20
C SER A 214 9.69 0.62 20.63
N VAL A 215 10.57 1.55 21.03
CA VAL A 215 10.75 2.84 20.35
C VAL A 215 12.11 2.82 19.68
N SER A 216 12.11 2.91 18.35
CA SER A 216 13.29 2.75 17.51
C SER A 216 13.56 3.98 16.67
N ALA A 217 14.83 4.29 16.42
CA ALA A 217 15.25 5.45 15.63
C ALA A 217 16.55 5.20 14.88
N GLY A 218 16.83 6.03 13.86
CA GLY A 218 18.12 6.11 13.18
C GLY A 218 18.21 5.33 11.86
N VAL A 219 19.39 5.39 11.24
CA VAL A 219 19.75 4.75 9.98
C VAL A 219 21.05 3.98 10.18
N PRO A 220 20.98 2.64 10.29
CA PRO A 220 19.80 1.81 10.43
C PRO A 220 19.09 1.99 11.78
N ALA A 221 17.78 1.71 11.81
CA ALA A 221 16.98 1.83 13.03
C ALA A 221 17.48 0.90 14.14
N ARG A 222 17.52 1.41 15.37
CA ARG A 222 17.85 0.68 16.59
C ARG A 222 16.84 1.02 17.68
N THR A 223 16.50 0.06 18.51
CA THR A 223 15.70 0.29 19.70
C THR A 223 16.45 1.21 20.65
N ILE A 224 15.84 2.32 21.01
CA ILE A 224 16.38 3.31 21.96
C ILE A 224 15.75 3.19 23.34
N LYS A 225 14.52 2.68 23.41
CA LYS A 225 13.82 2.38 24.67
C LYS A 225 12.60 1.51 24.40
N MET A 226 12.03 0.94 25.44
CA MET A 226 10.69 0.37 25.42
C MET A 226 9.64 1.43 25.74
N ARG A 227 8.41 1.30 25.21
CA ARG A 227 7.28 2.22 25.50
C ARG A 227 6.89 2.19 26.96
N PHE A 228 6.89 1.01 27.52
CA PHE A 228 6.57 0.78 28.92
C PHE A 228 7.86 0.37 29.63
N ALA A 229 8.35 1.18 30.56
CA ALA A 229 9.35 0.74 31.48
C ALA A 229 8.70 -0.33 32.38
N GLU A 230 9.32 -1.51 32.51
CA GLU A 230 9.01 -2.35 33.66
C GLU A 230 9.32 -1.50 34.89
N ASN A 231 8.28 -1.11 35.63
CA ASN A 231 8.51 -0.50 36.94
C ASN A 231 9.27 -1.51 37.79
N PRO A 232 10.42 -1.15 38.33
CA PRO A 232 11.20 -2.04 39.19
C PRO A 232 10.43 -2.43 40.45
#